data_b918f55c4415ed056231e2e05b0132f7
#
_entry.id   b918f55c4415ed056231e2e05b0132f7
#
_cell.length_a   1.000
_cell.length_b   1.000
_cell.length_c   1.000
_cell.angle_alpha   90.00
_cell.angle_beta   90.00
_cell.angle_gamma   90.00
#
_symmetry.space_group_name_H-M   'P 1'
#
loop_
_entity.id
_entity.type
_entity.pdbx_description
1 polymer ?
#
loop_
_entity_poly.entity_id
_entity_poly.type
_entity_poly.pdbx_seq_one_letter_code
_entity_poly.pdbx_strand_id
1 'polypeptide(L)'
;MLKSKSPGALAFAKLIKNKPAIFGLVVILLAVLVAILGANIRKDKTLMANEMLLPIAAQKPGFKVTMLKINKGKAIETANFIEQLFFGGAQNPYKYIPINKYRFNGDEIFYNEYSGQGEQLLPELKIKMVQAAFGISASVYNSNNQTITYTNKNGIQQSISQQTLKKIIENTNISTEKYVLGTDKYGRDLLSRIFAGTIISLSVGLIAVFISLLVGIFMGAVAGYYGGKTDAIITWFINVIWSIPTLLLVISITLLLGKGFSQIFIAVGLTMWVEVARITRGQFLSLREKEFVEAARALGYKPFRIIFKHILPNAWSPLIVISASNFANAILIEAGLSFLGVGAQPPMPSWGNMIKEHYGYIVLDKAYLALAPGCAIMLLVLAFTLLGNGLRDALDTRSVN
;
A
#
# COMPACT_ATOMS: atom_id res chain seq x y z
N MET A 1 22.32 -39.99 19.98
CA MET A 1 21.99 -39.73 18.56
C MET A 1 21.58 -38.28 18.42
N LEU A 2 22.49 -37.45 17.95
CA LEU A 2 22.18 -36.05 17.60
C LEU A 2 21.26 -36.07 16.37
N LYS A 3 19.99 -35.68 16.53
CA LYS A 3 19.07 -35.46 15.40
C LYS A 3 19.72 -34.46 14.45
N SER A 4 20.19 -34.90 13.28
CA SER A 4 20.65 -34.08 12.20
C SER A 4 19.52 -33.07 11.86
N LYS A 5 19.72 -31.80 12.19
CA LYS A 5 18.75 -30.75 11.84
C LYS A 5 18.74 -30.61 10.33
N SER A 6 17.57 -30.53 9.73
CA SER A 6 17.46 -30.29 8.28
C SER A 6 18.18 -28.97 7.90
N PRO A 7 18.74 -28.86 6.66
CA PRO A 7 19.43 -27.65 6.22
C PRO A 7 18.59 -26.37 6.40
N GLY A 8 17.28 -26.45 6.18
CA GLY A 8 16.35 -25.34 6.42
C GLY A 8 16.23 -24.94 7.90
N ALA A 9 16.23 -25.92 8.82
CA ALA A 9 16.19 -25.64 10.26
C ALA A 9 17.47 -24.96 10.75
N LEU A 10 18.63 -25.31 10.17
CA LEU A 10 19.91 -24.65 10.46
C LEU A 10 19.92 -23.21 9.91
N ALA A 11 19.47 -23.01 8.68
CA ALA A 11 19.35 -21.67 8.08
C ALA A 11 18.41 -20.77 8.91
N PHE A 12 17.25 -21.29 9.33
CA PHE A 12 16.32 -20.57 10.18
C PHE A 12 16.93 -20.20 11.54
N ALA A 13 17.66 -21.13 12.17
CA ALA A 13 18.35 -20.86 13.43
C ALA A 13 19.45 -19.80 13.30
N LYS A 14 20.18 -19.76 12.17
CA LYS A 14 21.14 -18.69 11.85
C LYS A 14 20.44 -17.34 11.62
N LEU A 15 19.34 -17.34 10.87
CA LEU A 15 18.56 -16.14 10.57
C LEU A 15 18.05 -15.45 11.84
N ILE A 16 17.52 -16.21 12.80
CA ILE A 16 17.03 -15.68 14.08
C ILE A 16 18.15 -15.02 14.91
N LYS A 17 19.38 -15.44 14.73
CA LYS A 17 20.53 -14.81 15.41
C LYS A 17 20.99 -13.52 14.75
N ASN A 18 20.62 -13.27 13.52
CA ASN A 18 20.96 -12.06 12.77
C ASN A 18 19.99 -10.93 13.12
N LYS A 19 20.38 -10.05 14.06
CA LYS A 19 19.54 -8.95 14.55
C LYS A 19 19.05 -8.00 13.44
N PRO A 20 19.87 -7.55 12.47
CA PRO A 20 19.41 -6.75 11.33
C PRO A 20 18.33 -7.47 10.51
N ALA A 21 18.49 -8.77 10.24
CA ALA A 21 17.51 -9.52 9.47
C ALA A 21 16.18 -9.67 10.22
N ILE A 22 16.22 -9.87 11.55
CA ILE A 22 15.01 -9.91 12.38
C ILE A 22 14.31 -8.56 12.39
N PHE A 23 15.05 -7.45 12.51
CA PHE A 23 14.46 -6.11 12.38
C PHE A 23 13.74 -5.96 11.03
N GLY A 24 14.39 -6.33 9.93
CA GLY A 24 13.77 -6.32 8.60
C GLY A 24 12.51 -7.18 8.53
N LEU A 25 12.57 -8.40 9.06
CA LEU A 25 11.42 -9.32 9.10
C LEU A 25 10.24 -8.72 9.89
N VAL A 26 10.50 -8.14 11.06
CA VAL A 26 9.47 -7.50 11.89
C VAL A 26 8.82 -6.33 11.14
N VAL A 27 9.60 -5.47 10.50
CA VAL A 27 9.08 -4.35 9.70
C VAL A 27 8.21 -4.86 8.54
N ILE A 28 8.65 -5.90 7.82
CA ILE A 28 7.87 -6.50 6.74
C ILE A 28 6.56 -7.09 7.26
N LEU A 29 6.59 -7.83 8.36
CA LEU A 29 5.38 -8.39 8.97
C LEU A 29 4.41 -7.31 9.42
N LEU A 30 4.90 -6.22 10.01
CA LEU A 30 4.08 -5.05 10.35
C LEU A 30 3.48 -4.39 9.10
N ALA A 31 4.26 -4.25 8.02
CA ALA A 31 3.77 -3.72 6.75
C ALA A 31 2.68 -4.62 6.15
N VAL A 32 2.85 -5.94 6.19
CA VAL A 32 1.82 -6.91 5.73
C VAL A 32 0.56 -6.80 6.61
N LEU A 33 0.72 -6.68 7.92
CA LEU A 33 -0.40 -6.49 8.84
C LEU A 33 -1.14 -5.18 8.55
N VAL A 34 -0.41 -4.08 8.31
CA VAL A 34 -1.00 -2.81 7.89
C VAL A 34 -1.67 -2.92 6.52
N ALA A 35 -1.11 -3.69 5.58
CA ALA A 35 -1.74 -3.90 4.27
C ALA A 35 -3.09 -4.64 4.40
N ILE A 36 -3.18 -5.64 5.28
CA ILE A 36 -4.39 -6.44 5.48
C ILE A 36 -5.43 -5.69 6.33
N LEU A 37 -5.01 -5.10 7.44
CA LEU A 37 -5.91 -4.48 8.42
C LEU A 37 -6.04 -2.97 8.26
N GLY A 38 -5.22 -2.34 7.42
CA GLY A 38 -5.12 -0.88 7.31
C GLY A 38 -6.44 -0.20 7.02
N ALA A 39 -7.28 -0.81 6.20
CA ALA A 39 -8.63 -0.30 5.90
C ALA A 39 -9.51 -0.17 7.15
N ASN A 40 -9.31 -1.05 8.15
CA ASN A 40 -10.09 -1.05 9.39
C ASN A 40 -9.50 -0.15 10.47
N ILE A 41 -8.15 -0.02 10.53
CA ILE A 41 -7.45 0.75 11.56
C ILE A 41 -7.28 2.24 11.19
N ARG A 42 -7.29 2.59 9.89
CA ARG A 42 -7.13 3.97 9.45
C ARG A 42 -8.37 4.80 9.78
N LYS A 43 -8.16 6.09 9.99
CA LYS A 43 -9.23 7.06 10.27
C LYS A 43 -10.18 7.21 9.08
N ASP A 44 -9.63 7.43 7.90
CA ASP A 44 -10.41 7.48 6.66
C ASP A 44 -10.63 6.07 6.11
N LYS A 45 -11.87 5.58 6.27
CA LYS A 45 -12.32 4.26 5.81
C LYS A 45 -12.85 4.27 4.37
N THR A 46 -12.84 5.41 3.71
CA THR A 46 -13.26 5.49 2.31
C THR A 46 -12.31 4.70 1.40
N LEU A 47 -12.76 4.38 0.20
CA LEU A 47 -11.94 3.68 -0.78
C LEU A 47 -10.62 4.45 -0.98
N MET A 48 -9.49 3.76 -0.78
CA MET A 48 -8.15 4.35 -0.93
C MET A 48 -7.84 5.56 -0.03
N ALA A 49 -8.59 5.76 1.08
CA ALA A 49 -8.43 6.92 1.98
C ALA A 49 -8.47 8.24 1.21
N ASN A 50 -9.53 8.47 0.46
CA ASN A 50 -9.63 9.61 -0.45
C ASN A 50 -10.71 10.62 -0.04
N GLU A 51 -11.02 10.76 1.25
CA GLU A 51 -11.94 11.78 1.75
C GLU A 51 -11.26 13.15 1.74
N MET A 52 -11.70 14.03 0.83
CA MET A 52 -11.12 15.36 0.63
C MET A 52 -11.86 16.40 1.48
N LEU A 53 -11.12 17.16 2.28
CA LEU A 53 -11.62 18.23 3.13
C LEU A 53 -10.78 19.50 2.91
N LEU A 54 -11.01 20.19 1.81
CA LEU A 54 -10.19 21.34 1.36
C LEU A 54 -9.98 22.42 2.44
N PRO A 55 -10.96 22.76 3.31
CA PRO A 55 -10.73 23.77 4.36
C PRO A 55 -9.58 23.45 5.33
N ILE A 56 -9.25 22.16 5.48
CA ILE A 56 -8.12 21.73 6.33
C ILE A 56 -6.91 21.26 5.49
N ALA A 57 -6.70 21.81 4.32
CA ALA A 57 -5.57 21.45 3.45
C ALA A 57 -4.22 21.77 4.10
N ALA A 58 -3.26 20.82 3.97
CA ALA A 58 -1.87 20.96 4.38
C ALA A 58 -1.66 21.40 5.83
N GLN A 59 -2.44 20.86 6.78
CA GLN A 59 -2.30 21.11 8.22
C GLN A 59 -1.15 20.30 8.82
N LYS A 60 -0.47 20.88 9.81
CA LYS A 60 0.72 20.28 10.47
C LYS A 60 0.37 18.99 11.24
N PRO A 61 1.36 18.10 11.49
CA PRO A 61 1.18 16.95 12.36
C PRO A 61 0.61 17.32 13.73
N GLY A 62 -0.33 16.52 14.22
CA GLY A 62 -1.03 16.75 15.49
C GLY A 62 -2.19 17.75 15.40
N PHE A 63 -2.52 18.25 14.21
CA PHE A 63 -3.67 19.17 14.02
C PHE A 63 -4.97 18.59 14.55
N LYS A 64 -5.75 19.45 15.21
CA LYS A 64 -7.08 19.12 15.73
C LYS A 64 -8.10 20.12 15.19
N VAL A 65 -9.29 19.63 14.86
CA VAL A 65 -10.40 20.46 14.40
C VAL A 65 -11.73 19.84 14.83
N THR A 66 -12.71 20.68 15.12
CA THR A 66 -14.07 20.24 15.37
C THR A 66 -14.76 19.96 14.04
N MET A 67 -15.40 18.78 13.94
CA MET A 67 -16.14 18.34 12.77
C MET A 67 -17.63 18.33 13.04
N LEU A 68 -18.40 18.92 12.16
CA LEU A 68 -19.83 18.73 12.05
C LEU A 68 -20.10 17.61 11.03
N LYS A 69 -20.67 16.50 11.49
CA LYS A 69 -21.04 15.32 10.67
C LYS A 69 -22.49 15.45 10.25
N ILE A 70 -22.74 15.62 8.97
CA ILE A 70 -24.08 15.70 8.41
C ILE A 70 -24.44 14.36 7.80
N ASN A 71 -25.51 13.73 8.26
CA ASN A 71 -25.99 12.48 7.71
C ASN A 71 -26.45 12.68 6.25
N LYS A 72 -25.93 11.88 5.32
CA LYS A 72 -26.27 11.96 3.89
C LYS A 72 -27.67 11.45 3.54
N GLY A 73 -28.35 10.79 4.48
CA GLY A 73 -29.68 10.24 4.26
C GLY A 73 -29.77 9.07 3.26
N LYS A 74 -28.65 8.67 2.65
CA LYS A 74 -28.59 7.59 1.66
C LYS A 74 -28.31 6.24 2.34
N ALA A 75 -28.85 5.15 1.75
CA ALA A 75 -28.46 3.81 2.12
C ALA A 75 -26.95 3.63 1.83
N ILE A 76 -26.25 2.95 2.74
CA ILE A 76 -24.83 2.65 2.57
C ILE A 76 -24.73 1.43 1.65
N GLU A 77 -24.17 1.61 0.46
CA GLU A 77 -23.76 0.49 -0.36
C GLU A 77 -22.55 -0.18 0.32
N THR A 78 -22.71 -1.42 0.74
CA THR A 78 -21.61 -2.19 1.33
C THR A 78 -20.77 -2.80 0.21
N ALA A 79 -19.52 -2.45 0.16
CA ALA A 79 -18.55 -3.14 -0.69
C ALA A 79 -18.41 -4.62 -0.29
N ASN A 80 -17.96 -5.47 -1.22
CA ASN A 80 -17.68 -6.87 -0.92
C ASN A 80 -16.67 -6.99 0.23
N PHE A 81 -16.81 -8.04 1.05
CA PHE A 81 -15.95 -8.27 2.22
C PHE A 81 -14.45 -8.17 1.90
N ILE A 82 -14.01 -8.74 0.77
CA ILE A 82 -12.60 -8.69 0.33
C ILE A 82 -12.19 -7.25 -0.02
N GLU A 83 -13.03 -6.54 -0.76
CA GLU A 83 -12.77 -5.14 -1.13
C GLU A 83 -12.72 -4.25 0.11
N GLN A 84 -13.64 -4.45 1.04
CA GLN A 84 -13.66 -3.71 2.30
C GLN A 84 -12.44 -4.00 3.17
N LEU A 85 -11.96 -5.26 3.21
CA LEU A 85 -10.80 -5.66 4.00
C LEU A 85 -9.51 -5.00 3.50
N PHE A 86 -9.26 -5.02 2.18
CA PHE A 86 -7.99 -4.56 1.61
C PHE A 86 -7.99 -3.09 1.20
N PHE A 87 -9.06 -2.62 0.62
CA PHE A 87 -9.11 -1.27 0.02
C PHE A 87 -9.99 -0.28 0.81
N GLY A 88 -10.78 -0.75 1.76
CA GLY A 88 -11.83 0.02 2.38
C GLY A 88 -13.05 0.05 1.46
N GLY A 89 -13.74 1.16 1.40
CA GLY A 89 -14.93 1.29 0.56
C GLY A 89 -16.22 1.27 1.37
N ALA A 90 -16.12 1.34 2.70
CA ALA A 90 -17.26 1.73 3.49
C ALA A 90 -17.62 3.16 3.06
N GLN A 91 -18.75 3.31 2.37
CA GLN A 91 -19.25 4.64 2.08
C GLN A 91 -19.52 5.34 3.41
N ASN A 92 -18.95 6.51 3.55
CA ASN A 92 -19.15 7.30 4.76
C ASN A 92 -20.60 7.81 4.79
N PRO A 93 -21.41 7.44 5.79
CA PRO A 93 -22.80 7.90 5.89
C PRO A 93 -22.90 9.40 6.16
N TYR A 94 -21.78 10.04 6.52
CA TYR A 94 -21.71 11.44 6.87
C TYR A 94 -20.93 12.25 5.84
N LYS A 95 -21.35 13.51 5.65
CA LYS A 95 -20.54 14.58 5.09
C LYS A 95 -19.86 15.28 6.25
N TYR A 96 -18.53 15.38 6.23
CA TYR A 96 -17.75 16.07 7.25
C TYR A 96 -17.56 17.54 6.85
N ILE A 97 -17.84 18.43 7.80
CA ILE A 97 -17.58 19.87 7.66
C ILE A 97 -16.69 20.30 8.82
N PRO A 98 -15.44 20.69 8.57
CA PRO A 98 -14.61 21.30 9.60
C PRO A 98 -15.19 22.65 10.03
N ILE A 99 -15.35 22.87 11.33
CA ILE A 99 -15.98 24.08 11.88
C ILE A 99 -15.10 24.74 12.95
N ASN A 100 -15.19 26.08 13.03
CA ASN A 100 -14.57 26.86 14.11
C ASN A 100 -15.48 26.98 15.32
N LYS A 101 -16.72 27.40 15.10
CA LYS A 101 -17.74 27.63 16.13
C LYS A 101 -19.09 27.13 15.66
N TYR A 102 -19.96 26.81 16.60
CA TYR A 102 -21.35 26.47 16.35
C TYR A 102 -22.24 26.94 17.47
N ARG A 103 -23.50 27.14 17.17
CA ARG A 103 -24.57 27.44 18.13
C ARG A 103 -25.89 26.86 17.64
N PHE A 104 -26.79 26.58 18.58
CA PHE A 104 -28.15 26.13 18.29
C PHE A 104 -29.13 27.27 18.46
N ASN A 105 -30.07 27.40 17.54
CA ASN A 105 -31.18 28.36 17.64
C ASN A 105 -32.42 27.74 16.97
N GLY A 106 -33.49 27.54 17.76
CA GLY A 106 -34.68 26.84 17.30
C GLY A 106 -34.38 25.43 16.82
N ASP A 107 -34.75 25.12 15.60
CA ASP A 107 -34.49 23.82 14.92
C ASP A 107 -33.23 23.84 14.05
N GLU A 108 -32.42 24.89 14.10
CA GLU A 108 -31.25 25.11 13.29
C GLU A 108 -29.95 25.08 14.09
N ILE A 109 -28.87 24.58 13.42
CA ILE A 109 -27.48 24.69 13.86
C ILE A 109 -26.87 25.79 13.01
N PHE A 110 -26.33 26.80 13.63
CA PHE A 110 -25.52 27.84 13.01
C PHE A 110 -24.07 27.50 13.23
N TYR A 111 -23.23 27.57 12.20
CA TYR A 111 -21.84 27.24 12.29
C TYR A 111 -20.99 28.07 11.31
N ASN A 112 -19.73 28.27 11.67
CA ASN A 112 -18.76 28.90 10.80
C ASN A 112 -17.80 27.78 10.31
N GLU A 113 -17.62 27.62 9.01
CA GLU A 113 -16.64 26.69 8.46
C GLU A 113 -15.23 27.09 8.89
N TYR A 114 -14.35 26.11 9.01
CA TYR A 114 -12.94 26.33 9.33
C TYR A 114 -12.25 27.06 8.15
N SER A 115 -11.65 28.21 8.43
CA SER A 115 -11.00 29.09 7.44
C SER A 115 -9.48 29.10 7.51
N GLY A 116 -8.87 28.15 8.27
CA GLY A 116 -7.43 28.17 8.54
C GLY A 116 -7.11 28.92 9.85
N GLN A 117 -5.81 29.19 10.07
CA GLN A 117 -5.32 29.90 11.27
C GLN A 117 -5.44 31.43 11.12
N GLY A 118 -6.51 31.92 10.53
CA GLY A 118 -6.78 33.34 10.39
C GLY A 118 -7.94 33.77 11.30
N GLU A 119 -7.92 35.03 11.77
CA GLU A 119 -8.97 35.57 12.64
C GLU A 119 -10.30 35.86 11.90
N GLN A 120 -10.30 35.81 10.55
CA GLN A 120 -11.53 36.02 9.78
C GLN A 120 -12.41 34.77 9.85
N LEU A 121 -13.48 34.86 10.66
CA LEU A 121 -14.56 33.89 10.61
C LEU A 121 -15.28 34.01 9.26
N LEU A 122 -15.42 32.89 8.57
CA LEU A 122 -16.29 32.81 7.39
C LEU A 122 -17.74 33.16 7.80
N PRO A 123 -18.59 33.59 6.84
CA PRO A 123 -19.99 33.82 7.10
C PRO A 123 -20.65 32.65 7.84
N GLU A 124 -21.54 32.96 8.74
CA GLU A 124 -22.29 31.96 9.50
C GLU A 124 -23.25 31.24 8.53
N LEU A 125 -23.11 29.92 8.47
CA LEU A 125 -23.98 29.01 7.70
C LEU A 125 -24.99 28.39 8.68
N LYS A 126 -26.09 27.87 8.13
CA LYS A 126 -27.10 27.21 8.91
C LYS A 126 -27.58 25.92 8.29
N ILE A 127 -27.94 24.95 9.13
CA ILE A 127 -28.50 23.67 8.74
C ILE A 127 -29.56 23.24 9.77
N LYS A 128 -30.61 22.58 9.32
CA LYS A 128 -31.61 22.04 10.24
C LYS A 128 -31.03 20.88 11.05
N MET A 129 -31.33 20.84 12.33
CA MET A 129 -30.88 19.81 13.27
C MET A 129 -31.27 18.40 12.79
N VAL A 130 -32.50 18.23 12.26
CA VAL A 130 -32.99 16.94 11.71
C VAL A 130 -32.18 16.51 10.49
N GLN A 131 -31.78 17.46 9.64
CA GLN A 131 -30.93 17.18 8.49
C GLN A 131 -29.55 16.71 8.92
N ALA A 132 -28.97 17.37 9.90
CA ALA A 132 -27.66 16.96 10.42
C ALA A 132 -27.71 15.56 11.05
N ALA A 133 -28.71 15.27 11.88
CA ALA A 133 -28.83 14.03 12.62
C ALA A 133 -29.26 12.84 11.74
N PHE A 134 -30.28 13.01 10.90
CA PHE A 134 -30.98 11.92 10.24
C PHE A 134 -30.91 11.96 8.70
N GLY A 135 -30.38 13.04 8.12
CA GLY A 135 -30.31 13.22 6.66
C GLY A 135 -31.67 13.54 6.02
N ILE A 136 -32.58 14.14 6.78
CA ILE A 136 -33.94 14.49 6.35
C ILE A 136 -34.02 16.00 6.20
N SER A 137 -34.42 16.47 5.02
CA SER A 137 -34.40 17.89 4.67
C SER A 137 -35.59 18.71 5.15
N ALA A 138 -36.69 18.07 5.53
CA ALA A 138 -37.93 18.74 5.96
C ALA A 138 -38.26 18.45 7.41
N SER A 139 -38.56 19.49 8.17
CA SER A 139 -39.06 19.42 9.54
C SER A 139 -39.94 20.65 9.88
N VAL A 140 -40.84 20.50 10.83
CA VAL A 140 -41.66 21.57 11.36
C VAL A 140 -41.25 21.80 12.82
N TYR A 141 -40.89 23.02 13.19
CA TYR A 141 -40.54 23.40 14.55
C TYR A 141 -41.72 24.07 15.23
N ASN A 142 -42.14 23.53 16.35
CA ASN A 142 -43.14 24.16 17.23
C ASN A 142 -42.43 24.84 18.41
N SER A 143 -42.38 26.17 18.37
CA SER A 143 -41.71 26.98 19.39
C SER A 143 -42.37 26.89 20.74
N ASN A 144 -43.69 26.74 20.80
CA ASN A 144 -44.41 26.71 22.08
C ASN A 144 -44.09 25.46 22.92
N ASN A 145 -43.95 24.31 22.26
CA ASN A 145 -43.64 23.04 22.93
C ASN A 145 -42.15 22.64 22.78
N GLN A 146 -41.34 23.46 22.15
CA GLN A 146 -39.94 23.15 21.82
C GLN A 146 -39.77 21.74 21.17
N THR A 147 -40.71 21.36 20.30
CA THR A 147 -40.72 20.06 19.61
C THR A 147 -40.47 20.22 18.11
N ILE A 148 -39.77 19.26 17.54
CA ILE A 148 -39.48 19.19 16.13
C ILE A 148 -40.17 17.94 15.58
N THR A 149 -41.07 18.14 14.63
CA THR A 149 -41.78 17.06 13.94
C THR A 149 -41.16 16.83 12.56
N TYR A 150 -40.87 15.59 12.22
CA TYR A 150 -40.25 15.22 10.96
C TYR A 150 -40.80 13.87 10.46
N THR A 151 -40.73 13.64 9.18
CA THR A 151 -41.09 12.37 8.57
C THR A 151 -39.81 11.53 8.38
N ASN A 152 -39.76 10.36 9.00
CA ASN A 152 -38.62 9.47 8.86
C ASN A 152 -38.54 8.84 7.45
N LYS A 153 -37.49 8.07 7.16
CA LYS A 153 -37.28 7.42 5.86
C LYS A 153 -38.37 6.42 5.48
N ASN A 154 -39.14 5.93 6.46
CA ASN A 154 -40.25 4.99 6.25
C ASN A 154 -41.59 5.69 6.07
N GLY A 155 -41.61 7.01 5.93
CA GLY A 155 -42.86 7.78 5.78
C GLY A 155 -43.63 8.03 7.10
N ILE A 156 -43.08 7.63 8.27
CA ILE A 156 -43.74 7.76 9.55
C ILE A 156 -43.37 9.12 10.15
N GLN A 157 -44.39 9.84 10.58
CA GLN A 157 -44.22 11.13 11.30
C GLN A 157 -43.77 10.88 12.74
N GLN A 158 -42.70 11.54 13.15
CA GLN A 158 -42.09 11.46 14.48
C GLN A 158 -41.89 12.85 15.05
N SER A 159 -42.01 12.98 16.37
CA SER A 159 -41.75 14.23 17.10
C SER A 159 -40.65 14.00 18.14
N ILE A 160 -39.72 14.93 18.23
CA ILE A 160 -38.60 14.88 19.18
C ILE A 160 -38.45 16.26 19.83
N SER A 161 -38.09 16.28 21.12
CA SER A 161 -37.79 17.57 21.76
C SER A 161 -36.50 18.17 21.25
N GLN A 162 -36.43 19.49 21.14
CA GLN A 162 -35.23 20.21 20.73
C GLN A 162 -34.02 19.85 21.62
N GLN A 163 -34.21 19.74 22.94
CA GLN A 163 -33.14 19.39 23.86
C GLN A 163 -32.58 17.98 23.62
N THR A 164 -33.45 17.00 23.33
CA THR A 164 -33.04 15.63 23.04
C THR A 164 -32.27 15.58 21.73
N LEU A 165 -32.75 16.25 20.68
CA LEU A 165 -32.08 16.30 19.40
C LEU A 165 -30.73 17.01 19.47
N LYS A 166 -30.66 18.12 20.27
CA LYS A 166 -29.38 18.80 20.54
C LYS A 166 -28.36 17.85 21.19
N LYS A 167 -28.75 17.10 22.22
CA LYS A 167 -27.87 16.11 22.85
C LYS A 167 -27.41 15.01 21.89
N ILE A 168 -28.29 14.53 21.03
CA ILE A 168 -27.93 13.55 19.99
C ILE A 168 -26.86 14.16 19.08
N ILE A 169 -27.06 15.37 18.60
CA ILE A 169 -26.11 16.02 17.68
C ILE A 169 -24.77 16.29 18.37
N GLU A 170 -24.75 16.80 19.60
CA GLU A 170 -23.52 17.03 20.36
C GLU A 170 -22.73 15.73 20.57
N ASN A 171 -23.40 14.61 20.82
CA ASN A 171 -22.74 13.33 21.09
C ASN A 171 -22.34 12.53 19.81
N THR A 172 -23.09 12.66 18.71
CA THR A 172 -22.90 11.82 17.54
C THR A 172 -22.40 12.59 16.30
N ASN A 173 -22.86 13.84 16.14
CA ASN A 173 -22.59 14.62 14.93
C ASN A 173 -21.45 15.64 15.12
N ILE A 174 -21.11 16.00 16.36
CA ILE A 174 -20.01 16.92 16.65
C ILE A 174 -18.88 16.13 17.31
N SER A 175 -17.69 16.15 16.71
CA SER A 175 -16.52 15.49 17.28
C SER A 175 -15.26 16.30 17.00
N THR A 176 -14.30 16.24 17.92
CA THR A 176 -12.96 16.77 17.67
C THR A 176 -12.10 15.68 17.05
N GLU A 177 -11.65 15.94 15.83
CA GLU A 177 -10.82 15.01 15.08
C GLU A 177 -9.35 15.42 15.14
N LYS A 178 -8.46 14.45 15.43
CA LYS A 178 -7.01 14.66 15.46
C LYS A 178 -6.36 14.00 14.23
N TYR A 179 -5.49 14.73 13.56
CA TYR A 179 -4.69 14.27 12.41
C TYR A 179 -3.25 14.07 12.84
N VAL A 180 -2.85 12.81 13.06
CA VAL A 180 -1.55 12.46 13.67
C VAL A 180 -0.39 12.97 12.83
N LEU A 181 -0.38 12.71 11.53
CA LEU A 181 0.63 13.21 10.58
C LEU A 181 0.16 14.47 9.82
N GLY A 182 -0.96 15.09 10.27
CA GLY A 182 -1.54 16.21 9.56
C GLY A 182 -2.36 15.79 8.34
N THR A 183 -2.66 16.76 7.49
CA THR A 183 -3.44 16.56 6.26
C THR A 183 -2.64 16.93 5.03
N ASP A 184 -2.96 16.29 3.91
CA ASP A 184 -2.33 16.58 2.61
C ASP A 184 -2.90 17.86 1.95
N LYS A 185 -2.43 18.18 0.74
CA LYS A 185 -2.88 19.37 -0.01
C LYS A 185 -4.38 19.39 -0.34
N TYR A 186 -5.05 18.26 -0.23
CA TYR A 186 -6.50 18.13 -0.43
C TYR A 186 -7.27 18.00 0.90
N GLY A 187 -6.59 18.12 2.04
CA GLY A 187 -7.19 17.94 3.36
C GLY A 187 -7.47 16.49 3.74
N ARG A 188 -6.89 15.50 3.01
CA ARG A 188 -7.02 14.08 3.33
C ARG A 188 -6.07 13.73 4.47
N ASP A 189 -6.45 12.74 5.30
CA ASP A 189 -5.60 12.27 6.40
C ASP A 189 -4.33 11.59 5.86
N LEU A 190 -3.16 12.19 6.12
CA LEU A 190 -1.89 11.73 5.59
C LEU A 190 -1.53 10.33 6.08
N LEU A 191 -1.79 10.00 7.36
CA LEU A 191 -1.52 8.68 7.92
C LEU A 191 -2.37 7.60 7.26
N SER A 192 -3.66 7.86 7.08
CA SER A 192 -4.57 6.94 6.37
C SER A 192 -4.11 6.68 4.93
N ARG A 193 -3.60 7.69 4.25
CA ARG A 193 -3.05 7.57 2.89
C ARG A 193 -1.76 6.75 2.87
N ILE A 194 -0.88 6.90 3.85
CA ILE A 194 0.34 6.08 3.98
C ILE A 194 -0.04 4.61 4.19
N PHE A 195 -1.00 4.32 5.06
CA PHE A 195 -1.49 2.96 5.28
C PHE A 195 -2.14 2.37 4.03
N ALA A 196 -2.95 3.14 3.31
CA ALA A 196 -3.52 2.69 2.05
C ALA A 196 -2.44 2.49 0.96
N GLY A 197 -1.35 3.26 0.99
CA GLY A 197 -0.21 3.08 0.09
C GLY A 197 0.59 1.82 0.35
N THR A 198 0.57 1.29 1.58
CA THR A 198 1.32 0.07 1.95
C THR A 198 0.89 -1.14 1.10
N ILE A 199 -0.42 -1.34 0.91
CA ILE A 199 -0.90 -2.44 0.08
C ILE A 199 -0.49 -2.28 -1.37
N ILE A 200 -0.48 -1.05 -1.89
CA ILE A 200 -0.05 -0.76 -3.26
C ILE A 200 1.42 -1.16 -3.44
N SER A 201 2.32 -0.66 -2.59
CA SER A 201 3.75 -0.94 -2.69
C SER A 201 4.10 -2.41 -2.48
N LEU A 202 3.44 -3.10 -1.53
CA LEU A 202 3.64 -4.54 -1.33
C LEU A 202 3.12 -5.36 -2.51
N SER A 203 1.98 -4.98 -3.09
CA SER A 203 1.41 -5.68 -4.27
C SER A 203 2.32 -5.54 -5.49
N VAL A 204 2.89 -4.36 -5.73
CA VAL A 204 3.87 -4.15 -6.80
C VAL A 204 5.07 -5.07 -6.62
N GLY A 205 5.67 -5.04 -5.43
CA GLY A 205 6.83 -5.88 -5.11
C GLY A 205 6.53 -7.37 -5.32
N LEU A 206 5.40 -7.85 -4.78
CA LEU A 206 5.03 -9.27 -4.85
C LEU A 206 4.81 -9.73 -6.29
N ILE A 207 3.99 -9.01 -7.06
CA ILE A 207 3.63 -9.41 -8.43
C ILE A 207 4.83 -9.27 -9.36
N ALA A 208 5.61 -8.19 -9.25
CA ALA A 208 6.80 -8.00 -10.07
C ALA A 208 7.86 -9.09 -9.81
N VAL A 209 8.10 -9.42 -8.54
CA VAL A 209 9.03 -10.51 -8.17
C VAL A 209 8.51 -11.86 -8.68
N PHE A 210 7.22 -12.13 -8.56
CA PHE A 210 6.64 -13.37 -9.08
C PHE A 210 6.84 -13.51 -10.60
N ILE A 211 6.56 -12.46 -11.37
CA ILE A 211 6.78 -12.44 -12.82
C ILE A 211 8.27 -12.63 -13.15
N SER A 212 9.15 -11.89 -12.47
CA SER A 212 10.60 -11.97 -12.69
C SER A 212 11.16 -13.35 -12.38
N LEU A 213 10.68 -14.00 -11.31
CA LEU A 213 11.07 -15.37 -10.97
C LEU A 213 10.58 -16.38 -12.02
N LEU A 214 9.32 -16.29 -12.44
CA LEU A 214 8.75 -17.17 -13.45
C LEU A 214 9.57 -17.15 -14.76
N VAL A 215 9.76 -15.96 -15.32
CA VAL A 215 10.49 -15.78 -16.59
C VAL A 215 11.97 -16.07 -16.39
N GLY A 216 12.58 -15.56 -15.32
CA GLY A 216 14.01 -15.68 -15.06
C GLY A 216 14.44 -17.11 -14.76
N ILE A 217 13.68 -17.86 -13.95
CA ILE A 217 13.96 -19.27 -13.68
C ILE A 217 13.82 -20.10 -14.96
N PHE A 218 12.77 -19.88 -15.74
CA PHE A 218 12.56 -20.60 -16.99
C PHE A 218 13.71 -20.36 -17.96
N MET A 219 14.04 -19.11 -18.28
CA MET A 219 15.10 -18.76 -19.23
C MET A 219 16.48 -19.19 -18.73
N GLY A 220 16.77 -18.97 -17.44
CA GLY A 220 18.05 -19.36 -16.84
C GLY A 220 18.23 -20.87 -16.74
N ALA A 221 17.17 -21.62 -16.41
CA ALA A 221 17.20 -23.08 -16.36
C ALA A 221 17.43 -23.70 -17.75
N VAL A 222 16.73 -23.19 -18.77
CA VAL A 222 16.90 -23.65 -20.15
C VAL A 222 18.33 -23.38 -20.64
N ALA A 223 18.85 -22.16 -20.44
CA ALA A 223 20.20 -21.79 -20.82
C ALA A 223 21.25 -22.67 -20.11
N GLY A 224 21.14 -22.75 -18.75
CA GLY A 224 22.11 -23.48 -17.93
C GLY A 224 22.08 -25.00 -18.11
N TYR A 225 20.90 -25.59 -18.33
CA TYR A 225 20.76 -27.04 -18.51
C TYR A 225 21.23 -27.54 -19.88
N TYR A 226 20.75 -26.92 -20.98
CA TYR A 226 21.06 -27.35 -22.34
C TYR A 226 22.46 -26.90 -22.80
N GLY A 227 22.90 -25.70 -22.40
CA GLY A 227 24.21 -25.16 -22.76
C GLY A 227 24.35 -24.90 -24.28
N GLY A 228 25.59 -24.82 -24.76
CA GLY A 228 25.91 -24.69 -26.18
C GLY A 228 25.21 -23.50 -26.87
N LYS A 229 24.61 -23.75 -28.04
CA LYS A 229 23.92 -22.72 -28.83
C LYS A 229 22.72 -22.12 -28.13
N THR A 230 21.95 -22.92 -27.35
CA THR A 230 20.80 -22.46 -26.58
C THR A 230 21.23 -21.45 -25.53
N ASP A 231 22.31 -21.76 -24.82
CA ASP A 231 22.88 -20.86 -23.83
C ASP A 231 23.39 -19.56 -24.46
N ALA A 232 24.10 -19.66 -25.59
CA ALA A 232 24.61 -18.51 -26.33
C ALA A 232 23.50 -17.54 -26.76
N ILE A 233 22.38 -18.06 -27.31
CA ILE A 233 21.24 -17.25 -27.77
C ILE A 233 20.55 -16.56 -26.57
N ILE A 234 20.25 -17.32 -25.51
CA ILE A 234 19.57 -16.77 -24.35
C ILE A 234 20.46 -15.72 -23.63
N THR A 235 21.74 -15.99 -23.49
CA THR A 235 22.71 -15.06 -22.90
C THR A 235 22.85 -13.79 -23.73
N TRP A 236 22.87 -13.92 -25.09
CA TRP A 236 22.84 -12.75 -25.96
C TRP A 236 21.60 -11.89 -25.71
N PHE A 237 20.41 -12.50 -25.65
CA PHE A 237 19.17 -11.79 -25.38
C PHE A 237 19.16 -11.11 -24.00
N ILE A 238 19.63 -11.82 -22.97
CA ILE A 238 19.84 -11.27 -21.62
C ILE A 238 20.73 -10.02 -21.67
N ASN A 239 21.86 -10.09 -22.40
CA ASN A 239 22.81 -8.98 -22.49
C ASN A 239 22.22 -7.78 -23.23
N VAL A 240 21.44 -7.99 -24.30
CA VAL A 240 20.73 -6.93 -25.03
C VAL A 240 19.77 -6.18 -24.08
N ILE A 241 18.96 -6.90 -23.35
CA ILE A 241 18.02 -6.26 -22.42
C ILE A 241 18.77 -5.54 -21.28
N TRP A 242 19.83 -6.15 -20.77
CA TRP A 242 20.60 -5.59 -19.67
C TRP A 242 21.42 -4.34 -20.04
N SER A 243 21.70 -4.14 -21.32
CA SER A 243 22.35 -2.93 -21.81
C SER A 243 21.44 -1.70 -21.78
N ILE A 244 20.14 -1.90 -21.68
CA ILE A 244 19.15 -0.82 -21.61
C ILE A 244 18.98 -0.37 -20.14
N PRO A 245 19.08 0.94 -19.82
CA PRO A 245 18.82 1.42 -18.47
C PRO A 245 17.42 1.00 -17.99
N THR A 246 17.36 0.33 -16.84
CA THR A 246 16.14 -0.31 -16.34
C THR A 246 14.94 0.64 -16.29
N LEU A 247 15.12 1.89 -15.79
CA LEU A 247 14.02 2.85 -15.73
C LEU A 247 13.48 3.20 -17.12
N LEU A 248 14.34 3.37 -18.13
CA LEU A 248 13.91 3.66 -19.49
C LEU A 248 13.13 2.48 -20.09
N LEU A 249 13.58 1.26 -19.83
CA LEU A 249 12.91 0.05 -20.31
C LEU A 249 11.52 -0.09 -19.66
N VAL A 250 11.42 0.11 -18.33
CA VAL A 250 10.14 0.04 -17.62
C VAL A 250 9.18 1.12 -18.12
N ILE A 251 9.66 2.36 -18.30
CA ILE A 251 8.83 3.45 -18.84
C ILE A 251 8.32 3.09 -20.24
N SER A 252 9.20 2.58 -21.13
CA SER A 252 8.82 2.21 -22.48
C SER A 252 7.75 1.11 -22.49
N ILE A 253 7.91 0.07 -21.68
CA ILE A 253 6.92 -1.02 -21.57
C ILE A 253 5.60 -0.48 -20.98
N THR A 254 5.67 0.37 -19.95
CA THR A 254 4.46 0.94 -19.32
C THR A 254 3.70 1.82 -20.29
N LEU A 255 4.39 2.63 -21.10
CA LEU A 255 3.75 3.47 -22.12
C LEU A 255 3.12 2.63 -23.25
N LEU A 256 3.75 1.53 -23.63
CA LEU A 256 3.23 0.60 -24.65
C LEU A 256 1.96 -0.13 -24.15
N LEU A 257 1.95 -0.56 -22.89
CA LEU A 257 0.82 -1.27 -22.28
C LEU A 257 -0.33 -0.34 -21.88
N GLY A 258 -0.09 0.98 -21.86
CA GLY A 258 -1.03 1.99 -21.37
C GLY A 258 -0.85 2.31 -19.88
N LYS A 259 -1.48 3.42 -19.44
CA LYS A 259 -1.40 3.89 -18.05
C LYS A 259 -2.42 3.16 -17.18
N GLY A 260 -1.95 2.26 -16.34
CA GLY A 260 -2.80 1.54 -15.40
C GLY A 260 -1.98 0.84 -14.31
N PHE A 261 -2.66 0.42 -13.25
CA PHE A 261 -2.00 -0.20 -12.10
C PHE A 261 -1.38 -1.56 -12.45
N SER A 262 -2.13 -2.41 -13.18
CA SER A 262 -1.66 -3.73 -13.61
C SER A 262 -0.49 -3.66 -14.58
N GLN A 263 -0.45 -2.65 -15.44
CA GLN A 263 0.61 -2.44 -16.41
C GLN A 263 1.98 -2.18 -15.74
N ILE A 264 1.97 -1.51 -14.60
CA ILE A 264 3.20 -1.25 -13.82
C ILE A 264 3.80 -2.56 -13.33
N PHE A 265 3.00 -3.47 -12.78
CA PHE A 265 3.50 -4.76 -12.28
C PHE A 265 4.13 -5.59 -13.39
N ILE A 266 3.46 -5.65 -14.53
CA ILE A 266 3.94 -6.38 -15.71
C ILE A 266 5.24 -5.75 -16.20
N ALA A 267 5.29 -4.43 -16.36
CA ALA A 267 6.47 -3.73 -16.84
C ALA A 267 7.67 -3.94 -15.91
N VAL A 268 7.50 -3.75 -14.61
CA VAL A 268 8.57 -3.96 -13.62
C VAL A 268 9.01 -5.43 -13.61
N GLY A 269 8.07 -6.38 -13.55
CA GLY A 269 8.39 -7.81 -13.54
C GLY A 269 9.12 -8.28 -14.79
N LEU A 270 8.71 -7.77 -15.98
CA LEU A 270 9.33 -8.06 -17.25
C LEU A 270 10.70 -7.38 -17.46
N THR A 271 11.13 -6.50 -16.61
CA THR A 271 12.48 -5.93 -16.66
C THR A 271 13.43 -6.61 -15.67
N MET A 272 12.91 -7.14 -14.55
CA MET A 272 13.71 -7.69 -13.46
C MET A 272 14.08 -9.18 -13.67
N TRP A 273 13.50 -9.86 -14.66
CA TRP A 273 13.76 -11.29 -14.89
C TRP A 273 15.21 -11.58 -15.32
N VAL A 274 15.89 -10.62 -15.93
CA VAL A 274 17.25 -10.76 -16.46
C VAL A 274 18.24 -11.15 -15.36
N GLU A 275 18.19 -10.50 -14.23
CA GLU A 275 19.05 -10.77 -13.09
C GLU A 275 18.78 -12.18 -12.50
N VAL A 276 17.51 -12.54 -12.37
CA VAL A 276 17.09 -13.88 -11.94
C VAL A 276 17.58 -14.93 -12.92
N ALA A 277 17.45 -14.70 -14.24
CA ALA A 277 17.91 -15.62 -15.27
C ALA A 277 19.41 -15.86 -15.20
N ARG A 278 20.23 -14.83 -14.98
CA ARG A 278 21.68 -14.94 -14.85
C ARG A 278 22.09 -15.79 -13.65
N ILE A 279 21.45 -15.55 -12.49
CA ILE A 279 21.71 -16.33 -11.27
C ILE A 279 21.28 -17.78 -11.49
N THR A 280 20.08 -18.01 -12.02
CA THR A 280 19.56 -19.34 -12.30
C THR A 280 20.48 -20.09 -13.26
N ARG A 281 20.88 -19.46 -14.37
CA ARG A 281 21.82 -20.02 -15.34
C ARG A 281 23.13 -20.45 -14.68
N GLY A 282 23.73 -19.57 -13.86
CA GLY A 282 24.98 -19.87 -13.17
C GLY A 282 24.86 -21.08 -12.24
N GLN A 283 23.76 -21.17 -11.47
CA GLN A 283 23.48 -22.32 -10.62
C GLN A 283 23.27 -23.59 -11.42
N PHE A 284 22.54 -23.54 -12.52
CA PHE A 284 22.29 -24.70 -13.37
C PHE A 284 23.54 -25.20 -14.04
N LEU A 285 24.42 -24.33 -14.53
CA LEU A 285 25.72 -24.69 -15.08
C LEU A 285 26.59 -25.46 -14.08
N SER A 286 26.62 -24.99 -12.83
CA SER A 286 27.39 -25.65 -11.75
C SER A 286 26.77 -26.96 -11.29
N LEU A 287 25.43 -27.02 -11.17
CA LEU A 287 24.74 -28.19 -10.64
C LEU A 287 24.59 -29.33 -11.65
N ARG A 288 24.50 -29.05 -12.93
CA ARG A 288 24.34 -30.09 -13.98
C ARG A 288 25.54 -31.03 -14.11
N GLU A 289 26.73 -30.62 -13.65
CA GLU A 289 27.97 -31.39 -13.65
C GLU A 289 28.15 -32.21 -12.34
N LYS A 290 27.14 -32.25 -11.44
CA LYS A 290 27.21 -32.99 -10.18
C LYS A 290 26.79 -34.44 -10.38
N GLU A 291 27.39 -35.33 -9.61
CA GLU A 291 27.17 -36.79 -9.65
C GLU A 291 25.71 -37.20 -9.59
N PHE A 292 24.90 -36.51 -8.74
CA PHE A 292 23.48 -36.83 -8.63
C PHE A 292 22.68 -36.53 -9.90
N VAL A 293 23.14 -35.59 -10.74
CA VAL A 293 22.54 -35.29 -12.05
C VAL A 293 22.98 -36.31 -13.09
N GLU A 294 24.25 -36.73 -13.06
CA GLU A 294 24.75 -37.81 -13.92
C GLU A 294 24.02 -39.12 -13.61
N ALA A 295 23.88 -39.49 -12.36
CA ALA A 295 23.10 -40.64 -11.94
C ALA A 295 21.65 -40.59 -12.46
N ALA A 296 21.01 -39.42 -12.37
CA ALA A 296 19.65 -39.24 -12.90
C ALA A 296 19.56 -39.39 -14.40
N ARG A 297 20.60 -38.97 -15.16
CA ARG A 297 20.70 -39.20 -16.59
C ARG A 297 20.93 -40.67 -16.94
N ALA A 298 21.82 -41.35 -16.21
CA ALA A 298 22.07 -42.78 -16.38
C ALA A 298 20.84 -43.63 -16.12
N LEU A 299 19.96 -43.20 -15.18
CA LEU A 299 18.66 -43.84 -14.91
C LEU A 299 17.58 -43.50 -15.96
N GLY A 300 17.92 -42.78 -17.04
CA GLY A 300 17.00 -42.44 -18.12
C GLY A 300 15.95 -41.36 -17.80
N TYR A 301 16.15 -40.54 -16.79
CA TYR A 301 15.17 -39.51 -16.47
C TYR A 301 15.12 -38.42 -17.54
N LYS A 302 13.90 -38.00 -17.90
CA LYS A 302 13.65 -36.95 -18.89
C LYS A 302 14.19 -35.57 -18.37
N PRO A 303 14.66 -34.69 -19.25
CA PRO A 303 15.22 -33.37 -18.90
C PRO A 303 14.35 -32.57 -17.97
N PHE A 304 13.05 -32.52 -18.23
CA PHE A 304 12.07 -31.79 -17.36
C PHE A 304 12.11 -32.28 -15.91
N ARG A 305 12.16 -33.62 -15.71
CA ARG A 305 12.26 -34.19 -14.36
C ARG A 305 13.57 -33.84 -13.67
N ILE A 306 14.70 -33.87 -14.43
CA ILE A 306 16.01 -33.49 -13.89
C ILE A 306 16.02 -32.02 -13.48
N ILE A 307 15.54 -31.12 -14.33
CA ILE A 307 15.47 -29.69 -14.08
C ILE A 307 14.65 -29.41 -12.80
N PHE A 308 13.39 -29.85 -12.77
CA PHE A 308 12.47 -29.43 -11.70
C PHE A 308 12.60 -30.25 -10.41
N LYS A 309 13.04 -31.50 -10.46
CA LYS A 309 13.07 -32.39 -9.30
C LYS A 309 14.47 -32.59 -8.71
N HIS A 310 15.53 -32.32 -9.50
CA HIS A 310 16.90 -32.54 -9.05
C HIS A 310 17.73 -31.25 -9.00
N ILE A 311 17.69 -30.40 -10.03
CA ILE A 311 18.53 -29.19 -10.07
C ILE A 311 17.88 -28.01 -9.36
N LEU A 312 16.65 -27.64 -9.73
CA LEU A 312 15.95 -26.45 -9.19
C LEU A 312 15.83 -26.46 -7.65
N PRO A 313 15.51 -27.57 -6.98
CA PRO A 313 15.49 -27.60 -5.50
C PRO A 313 16.84 -27.27 -4.85
N ASN A 314 17.94 -27.58 -5.52
CA ASN A 314 19.29 -27.25 -5.04
C ASN A 314 19.71 -25.80 -5.39
N ALA A 315 19.00 -25.15 -6.30
CA ALA A 315 19.23 -23.76 -6.71
C ALA A 315 18.37 -22.75 -5.93
N TRP A 316 17.48 -23.19 -5.03
CA TRP A 316 16.54 -22.29 -4.34
C TRP A 316 17.22 -21.23 -3.44
N SER A 317 18.33 -21.56 -2.78
CA SER A 317 18.99 -20.63 -1.87
C SER A 317 19.34 -19.28 -2.49
N PRO A 318 20.06 -19.20 -3.61
CA PRO A 318 20.32 -17.94 -4.28
C PRO A 318 19.06 -17.26 -4.84
N LEU A 319 18.05 -18.04 -5.23
CA LEU A 319 16.80 -17.51 -5.77
C LEU A 319 15.97 -16.81 -4.70
N ILE A 320 15.93 -17.34 -3.46
CA ILE A 320 15.29 -16.69 -2.32
C ILE A 320 15.98 -15.36 -1.99
N VAL A 321 17.31 -15.34 -2.00
CA VAL A 321 18.09 -14.13 -1.72
C VAL A 321 17.82 -13.04 -2.75
N ILE A 322 17.89 -13.38 -4.05
CA ILE A 322 17.61 -12.39 -5.11
C ILE A 322 16.17 -11.90 -5.09
N SER A 323 15.21 -12.74 -4.67
CA SER A 323 13.81 -12.35 -4.54
C SER A 323 13.62 -11.21 -3.52
N ALA A 324 14.32 -11.26 -2.39
CA ALA A 324 14.25 -10.20 -1.39
C ALA A 324 14.84 -8.88 -1.93
N SER A 325 15.99 -8.94 -2.62
CA SER A 325 16.60 -7.77 -3.27
C SER A 325 15.70 -7.20 -4.37
N ASN A 326 15.12 -8.06 -5.20
CA ASN A 326 14.22 -7.65 -6.26
C ASN A 326 12.93 -7.02 -5.70
N PHE A 327 12.46 -7.47 -4.54
CA PHE A 327 11.31 -6.83 -3.90
C PHE A 327 11.62 -5.38 -3.51
N ALA A 328 12.78 -5.13 -2.89
CA ALA A 328 13.24 -3.78 -2.57
C ALA A 328 13.37 -2.91 -3.83
N ASN A 329 13.97 -3.44 -4.88
CA ASN A 329 14.16 -2.75 -6.16
C ASN A 329 12.80 -2.44 -6.84
N ALA A 330 11.85 -3.37 -6.81
CA ALA A 330 10.51 -3.17 -7.38
C ALA A 330 9.77 -1.99 -6.73
N ILE A 331 9.86 -1.86 -5.40
CA ILE A 331 9.28 -0.73 -4.67
C ILE A 331 9.94 0.60 -5.09
N LEU A 332 11.27 0.62 -5.23
CA LEU A 332 12.00 1.82 -5.67
C LEU A 332 11.65 2.21 -7.10
N ILE A 333 11.56 1.24 -8.01
CA ILE A 333 11.18 1.47 -9.42
C ILE A 333 9.75 2.00 -9.49
N GLU A 334 8.81 1.39 -8.77
CA GLU A 334 7.42 1.86 -8.70
C GLU A 334 7.36 3.31 -8.19
N ALA A 335 8.03 3.60 -7.07
CA ALA A 335 8.05 4.93 -6.49
C ALA A 335 8.64 5.96 -7.47
N GLY A 336 9.70 5.61 -8.19
CA GLY A 336 10.31 6.43 -9.23
C GLY A 336 9.36 6.68 -10.40
N LEU A 337 8.69 5.65 -10.90
CA LEU A 337 7.69 5.76 -11.98
C LEU A 337 6.50 6.64 -11.57
N SER A 338 6.01 6.43 -10.36
CA SER A 338 4.91 7.22 -9.80
C SER A 338 5.31 8.67 -9.61
N PHE A 339 6.53 8.94 -9.14
CA PHE A 339 7.10 10.28 -9.05
C PHE A 339 7.19 10.95 -10.42
N LEU A 340 7.62 10.24 -11.45
CA LEU A 340 7.68 10.75 -12.84
C LEU A 340 6.27 10.88 -13.49
N GLY A 341 5.22 10.37 -12.85
CA GLY A 341 3.85 10.44 -13.33
C GLY A 341 3.46 9.39 -14.34
N VAL A 342 4.29 8.38 -14.53
CA VAL A 342 4.01 7.21 -15.37
C VAL A 342 3.46 6.05 -14.53
N GLY A 343 3.59 6.14 -13.19
CA GLY A 343 3.17 5.13 -12.22
C GLY A 343 1.67 5.13 -11.92
N ALA A 344 1.34 4.81 -10.66
CA ALA A 344 -0.03 4.76 -10.16
C ALA A 344 -0.75 6.10 -10.35
N GLN A 345 -1.95 6.05 -10.93
CA GLN A 345 -2.74 7.27 -11.18
C GLN A 345 -3.68 7.57 -10.00
N PRO A 346 -3.99 8.86 -9.71
CA PRO A 346 -5.02 9.19 -8.74
C PRO A 346 -6.35 8.47 -9.09
N PRO A 347 -7.12 8.04 -8.07
CA PRO A 347 -6.99 8.33 -6.63
C PRO A 347 -6.07 7.40 -5.85
N MET A 348 -5.33 6.49 -6.49
CA MET A 348 -4.48 5.49 -5.80
C MET A 348 -3.38 6.16 -4.96
N PRO A 349 -3.26 5.79 -3.67
CA PRO A 349 -2.28 6.39 -2.77
C PRO A 349 -0.91 5.69 -2.87
N SER A 350 -0.25 5.71 -4.04
CA SER A 350 1.16 5.27 -4.10
C SER A 350 2.05 6.25 -3.35
N TRP A 351 3.02 5.74 -2.59
CA TRP A 351 3.96 6.59 -1.85
C TRP A 351 4.78 7.49 -2.79
N GLY A 352 5.19 6.98 -3.96
CA GLY A 352 5.89 7.78 -4.97
C GLY A 352 5.03 8.93 -5.51
N ASN A 353 3.75 8.68 -5.76
CA ASN A 353 2.82 9.72 -6.19
C ASN A 353 2.57 10.76 -5.08
N MET A 354 2.50 10.32 -3.81
CA MET A 354 2.39 11.23 -2.67
C MET A 354 3.60 12.17 -2.58
N ILE A 355 4.81 11.67 -2.80
CA ILE A 355 6.02 12.51 -2.85
C ILE A 355 5.92 13.50 -4.01
N LYS A 356 5.55 13.03 -5.21
CA LYS A 356 5.36 13.89 -6.39
C LYS A 356 4.35 15.01 -6.13
N GLU A 357 3.24 14.70 -5.50
CA GLU A 357 2.19 15.69 -5.22
C GLU A 357 2.64 16.76 -4.21
N HIS A 358 3.64 16.46 -3.38
CA HIS A 358 4.00 17.30 -2.25
C HIS A 358 5.46 17.76 -2.21
N TYR A 359 6.30 17.41 -3.20
CA TYR A 359 7.71 17.82 -3.16
C TYR A 359 7.89 19.34 -3.10
N GLY A 360 7.02 20.12 -3.77
CA GLY A 360 7.04 21.57 -3.72
C GLY A 360 6.72 22.17 -2.33
N TYR A 361 6.08 21.40 -1.45
CA TYR A 361 5.76 21.84 -0.08
C TYR A 361 6.98 21.79 0.86
N ILE A 362 8.10 21.19 0.44
CA ILE A 362 9.35 21.16 1.21
C ILE A 362 9.85 22.58 1.47
N VAL A 363 9.80 23.46 0.47
CA VAL A 363 10.19 24.87 0.59
C VAL A 363 9.18 25.74 1.36
N LEU A 364 7.97 25.22 1.60
CA LEU A 364 6.87 25.93 2.27
C LEU A 364 6.74 25.57 3.76
N ASP A 365 7.79 25.09 4.40
CA ASP A 365 7.81 24.61 5.81
C ASP A 365 6.80 23.48 6.09
N LYS A 366 6.48 22.69 5.05
CA LYS A 366 5.59 21.52 5.12
C LYS A 366 6.27 20.27 4.57
N ALA A 367 7.56 20.13 4.83
CA ALA A 367 8.39 19.02 4.34
C ALA A 367 7.85 17.63 4.76
N TYR A 368 7.15 17.54 5.90
CA TYR A 368 6.54 16.30 6.40
C TYR A 368 5.61 15.63 5.37
N LEU A 369 4.98 16.39 4.47
CA LEU A 369 4.09 15.87 3.43
C LEU A 369 4.81 14.95 2.42
N ALA A 370 6.07 15.26 2.10
CA ALA A 370 6.89 14.43 1.23
C ALA A 370 7.78 13.46 2.01
N LEU A 371 8.26 13.88 3.19
CA LEU A 371 9.16 13.05 4.02
C LEU A 371 8.45 11.83 4.59
N ALA A 372 7.19 11.94 5.02
CA ALA A 372 6.48 10.82 5.63
C ALA A 372 6.31 9.61 4.67
N PRO A 373 5.83 9.76 3.43
CA PRO A 373 5.83 8.65 2.47
C PRO A 373 7.25 8.24 2.05
N GLY A 374 8.21 9.16 1.99
CA GLY A 374 9.62 8.86 1.73
C GLY A 374 10.23 7.95 2.80
N CYS A 375 9.96 8.23 4.08
CA CYS A 375 10.38 7.38 5.20
C CYS A 375 9.72 5.98 5.14
N ALA A 376 8.46 5.89 4.70
CA ALA A 376 7.79 4.60 4.52
C ALA A 376 8.48 3.74 3.43
N ILE A 377 8.84 4.34 2.28
CA ILE A 377 9.62 3.67 1.23
C ILE A 377 10.97 3.24 1.79
N MET A 378 11.72 4.15 2.41
CA MET A 378 13.05 3.89 2.96
C MET A 378 13.02 2.74 3.96
N LEU A 379 12.05 2.73 4.87
CA LEU A 379 11.91 1.70 5.90
C LEU A 379 11.64 0.33 5.29
N LEU A 380 10.76 0.25 4.31
CA LEU A 380 10.38 -1.02 3.69
C LEU A 380 11.51 -1.56 2.80
N VAL A 381 12.17 -0.71 2.02
CA VAL A 381 13.34 -1.07 1.20
C VAL A 381 14.49 -1.56 2.08
N LEU A 382 14.79 -0.83 3.16
CA LEU A 382 15.79 -1.25 4.15
C LEU A 382 15.45 -2.60 4.75
N ALA A 383 14.19 -2.83 5.11
CA ALA A 383 13.72 -4.07 5.70
C ALA A 383 13.93 -5.27 4.77
N PHE A 384 13.57 -5.15 3.48
CA PHE A 384 13.81 -6.22 2.50
C PHE A 384 15.30 -6.43 2.22
N THR A 385 16.10 -5.37 2.19
CA THR A 385 17.56 -5.45 2.00
C THR A 385 18.22 -6.18 3.18
N LEU A 386 17.87 -5.82 4.42
CA LEU A 386 18.39 -6.48 5.62
C LEU A 386 17.97 -7.93 5.71
N LEU A 387 16.72 -8.25 5.36
CA LEU A 387 16.24 -9.62 5.30
C LEU A 387 16.98 -10.41 4.21
N GLY A 388 17.17 -9.85 3.02
CA GLY A 388 17.90 -10.48 1.92
C GLY A 388 19.34 -10.81 2.29
N ASN A 389 20.05 -9.88 2.92
CA ASN A 389 21.42 -10.09 3.41
C ASN A 389 21.45 -11.18 4.49
N GLY A 390 20.54 -11.14 5.46
CA GLY A 390 20.46 -12.17 6.50
C GLY A 390 20.10 -13.56 5.96
N LEU A 391 19.24 -13.64 4.94
CA LEU A 391 18.94 -14.90 4.24
C LEU A 391 20.18 -15.43 3.49
N ARG A 392 20.95 -14.55 2.85
CA ARG A 392 22.21 -14.92 2.20
C ARG A 392 23.18 -15.54 3.19
N ASP A 393 23.43 -14.86 4.34
CA ASP A 393 24.32 -15.34 5.39
C ASP A 393 23.83 -16.68 6.00
N ALA A 394 22.52 -16.80 6.20
CA ALA A 394 21.93 -18.00 6.79
C ALA A 394 21.98 -19.22 5.85
N LEU A 395 21.84 -18.99 4.54
CA LEU A 395 21.84 -20.03 3.52
C LEU A 395 23.26 -20.36 2.98
N ASP A 396 24.28 -19.55 3.32
CA ASP A 396 25.66 -19.87 2.99
C ASP A 396 26.17 -21.02 3.85
N THR A 397 26.43 -22.16 3.18
CA THR A 397 26.94 -23.39 3.80
C THR A 397 28.44 -23.34 4.06
N ARG A 398 29.17 -22.35 3.49
CA ARG A 398 30.64 -22.24 3.65
C ARG A 398 31.04 -21.58 4.97
N SER A 399 30.12 -20.93 5.69
CA SER A 399 30.36 -20.26 6.97
C SER A 399 30.24 -21.20 8.19
N VAL A 400 30.45 -22.49 8.03
CA VAL A 400 30.55 -23.44 9.15
C VAL A 400 32.02 -23.75 9.36
N ASN A 401 32.69 -22.84 10.05
CA ASN A 401 33.91 -23.12 10.82
C ASN A 401 33.80 -22.38 12.15
#